data_bc5c7a663764aaf4b19abae760def01c
#
_entry.id   bc5c7a663764aaf4b19abae760def01c
#
_cell.length_a   1.000
_cell.length_b   1.000
_cell.length_c   1.000
_cell.angle_alpha   90.00
_cell.angle_beta   90.00
_cell.angle_gamma   90.00
#
_symmetry.space_group_name_H-M   'P 1'
#
loop_
_entity.id
_entity.type
_entity.pdbx_description
1 polymer ?
#
loop_
_entity_poly.entity_id
_entity_poly.type
_entity_poly.pdbx_seq_one_letter_code
_entity_poly.pdbx_strand_id
1 'polypeptide(L)'
;MVKRVAMLFGVIFIIVGVLGFTVPGGMAMGDAANAPKLLGLFPVNLLHNLVHILFGVWGLAAARSFSGAVAYCKLGGMIYLALAVIGLVAPTTFGLIPIGGNDVFLHTVLGVLLVWVGFMAKDDVRAAAAPA
;
A
#
# COMPACT_ATOMS: atom_id res chain seq x y z
N MET A 1 11.28 -9.59 11.85
CA MET A 1 10.50 -8.34 11.83
C MET A 1 9.88 -8.09 10.46
N VAL A 2 10.65 -7.95 9.38
CA VAL A 2 10.17 -7.56 8.03
C VAL A 2 9.06 -8.45 7.48
N LYS A 3 9.13 -9.78 7.65
CA LYS A 3 8.07 -10.73 7.22
C LYS A 3 6.72 -10.46 7.91
N ARG A 4 6.75 -10.10 9.20
CA ARG A 4 5.52 -9.77 9.94
C ARG A 4 4.91 -8.47 9.44
N VAL A 5 5.75 -7.49 9.09
CA VAL A 5 5.28 -6.22 8.50
C VAL A 5 4.64 -6.47 7.14
N ALA A 6 5.31 -7.20 6.25
CA ALA A 6 4.75 -7.54 4.93
C ALA A 6 3.40 -8.29 5.06
N MET A 7 3.30 -9.22 5.99
CA MET A 7 2.04 -9.95 6.27
C MET A 7 0.95 -9.02 6.79
N LEU A 8 1.27 -8.17 7.78
CA LEU A 8 0.32 -7.23 8.37
C LEU A 8 -0.24 -6.26 7.32
N PHE A 9 0.64 -5.66 6.53
CA PHE A 9 0.23 -4.77 5.44
C PHE A 9 -0.58 -5.53 4.38
N GLY A 10 -0.18 -6.76 4.05
CA GLY A 10 -0.92 -7.62 3.14
C GLY A 10 -2.37 -7.82 3.58
N VAL A 11 -2.58 -8.15 4.86
CA VAL A 11 -3.93 -8.32 5.43
C VAL A 11 -4.70 -7.01 5.45
N ILE A 12 -4.09 -5.92 5.91
CA ILE A 12 -4.74 -4.59 5.99
C ILE A 12 -5.18 -4.14 4.61
N PHE A 13 -4.34 -4.26 3.59
CA PHE A 13 -4.67 -3.83 2.24
C PHE A 13 -5.81 -4.64 1.62
N ILE A 14 -5.87 -5.96 1.85
CA ILE A 14 -7.02 -6.76 1.42
C ILE A 14 -8.30 -6.27 2.11
N ILE A 15 -8.25 -6.07 3.43
CA ILE A 15 -9.41 -5.59 4.20
C ILE A 15 -9.88 -4.24 3.67
N VAL A 16 -8.97 -3.28 3.48
CA VAL A 16 -9.31 -1.94 2.98
C VAL A 16 -9.90 -2.03 1.58
N GLY A 17 -9.30 -2.82 0.68
CA GLY A 17 -9.81 -3.02 -0.67
C GLY A 17 -11.22 -3.64 -0.68
N VAL A 18 -11.46 -4.65 0.15
CA VAL A 18 -12.79 -5.28 0.28
C VAL A 18 -13.80 -4.28 0.88
N LEU A 19 -13.45 -3.55 1.94
CA LEU A 19 -14.32 -2.55 2.53
C LEU A 19 -14.64 -1.41 1.54
N GLY A 20 -13.70 -1.04 0.66
CA GLY A 20 -13.96 -0.04 -0.38
C GLY A 20 -15.09 -0.43 -1.33
N PHE A 21 -15.30 -1.71 -1.60
CA PHE A 21 -16.43 -2.20 -2.40
C PHE A 21 -17.77 -2.09 -1.67
N THR A 22 -17.81 -2.02 -0.35
CA THR A 22 -19.05 -1.88 0.42
C THR A 22 -19.54 -0.43 0.49
N VAL A 23 -18.68 0.54 0.12
CA VAL A 23 -19.09 1.94 0.05
C VAL A 23 -20.03 2.15 -1.13
N PRO A 24 -21.20 2.79 -0.96
CA PRO A 24 -22.09 3.12 -2.08
C PRO A 24 -21.34 3.93 -3.15
N GLY A 25 -21.31 3.41 -4.38
CA GLY A 25 -20.52 3.98 -5.47
C GLY A 25 -19.05 3.56 -5.53
N GLY A 26 -18.54 2.80 -4.55
CA GLY A 26 -17.14 2.33 -4.52
C GLY A 26 -16.78 1.33 -5.63
N MET A 27 -17.76 0.84 -6.37
CA MET A 27 -17.57 0.01 -7.57
C MET A 27 -17.61 0.81 -8.89
N ALA A 28 -17.84 2.12 -8.82
CA ALA A 28 -17.88 2.95 -10.02
C ALA A 28 -16.49 3.08 -10.65
N MET A 29 -16.45 3.08 -11.99
CA MET A 29 -15.26 3.45 -12.76
C MET A 29 -15.40 4.92 -13.17
N GLY A 30 -14.29 5.64 -13.10
CA GLY A 30 -14.26 7.07 -13.50
C GLY A 30 -14.73 8.01 -12.39
N ASP A 31 -14.89 9.27 -12.75
CA ASP A 31 -15.26 10.38 -11.85
C ASP A 31 -14.51 10.40 -10.50
N ALA A 32 -13.19 10.20 -10.55
CA ALA A 32 -12.35 10.18 -9.35
C ALA A 32 -12.44 11.48 -8.54
N ALA A 33 -12.89 12.58 -9.16
CA ALA A 33 -13.08 13.87 -8.48
C ALA A 33 -14.24 13.83 -7.46
N ASN A 34 -15.29 13.05 -7.74
CA ASN A 34 -16.47 12.89 -6.88
C ASN A 34 -16.54 11.50 -6.24
N ALA A 35 -15.42 10.81 -6.14
CA ALA A 35 -15.35 9.47 -5.60
C ALA A 35 -15.92 9.40 -4.16
N PRO A 36 -16.72 8.38 -3.86
CA PRO A 36 -17.21 8.15 -2.50
C PRO A 36 -16.03 7.89 -1.56
N LYS A 37 -16.23 8.15 -0.26
CA LYS A 37 -15.16 8.06 0.73
C LYS A 37 -15.41 6.94 1.72
N LEU A 38 -14.48 6.02 1.82
CA LEU A 38 -14.39 5.04 2.90
C LEU A 38 -14.15 5.79 4.22
N LEU A 39 -14.99 5.51 5.22
CA LEU A 39 -15.01 6.19 6.53
C LEU A 39 -15.18 7.73 6.44
N GLY A 40 -15.68 8.24 5.33
CA GLY A 40 -15.79 9.69 5.11
C GLY A 40 -14.45 10.40 4.84
N LEU A 41 -13.34 9.69 4.80
CA LEU A 41 -11.98 10.24 4.75
C LEU A 41 -11.24 9.92 3.45
N PHE A 42 -11.26 8.67 3.02
CA PHE A 42 -10.41 8.14 1.94
C PHE A 42 -11.24 7.89 0.69
N PRO A 43 -11.00 8.62 -0.40
CA PRO A 43 -11.74 8.44 -1.63
C PRO A 43 -11.42 7.07 -2.25
N VAL A 44 -12.47 6.36 -2.70
CA VAL A 44 -12.35 5.01 -3.26
C VAL A 44 -13.12 4.89 -4.56
N ASN A 45 -12.64 4.04 -5.45
CA ASN A 45 -13.36 3.58 -6.63
C ASN A 45 -12.92 2.15 -6.97
N LEU A 46 -13.47 1.58 -8.03
CA LEU A 46 -13.17 0.21 -8.44
C LEU A 46 -11.66 -0.05 -8.58
N LEU A 47 -10.94 0.83 -9.29
CA LEU A 47 -9.50 0.66 -9.54
C LEU A 47 -8.69 0.79 -8.23
N HIS A 48 -9.03 1.77 -7.37
CA HIS A 48 -8.37 1.96 -6.09
C HIS A 48 -8.53 0.72 -5.21
N ASN A 49 -9.73 0.17 -5.11
CA ASN A 49 -10.02 -1.03 -4.33
C ASN A 49 -9.26 -2.26 -4.86
N LEU A 50 -9.22 -2.44 -6.19
CA LEU A 50 -8.47 -3.54 -6.83
C LEU A 50 -6.96 -3.42 -6.59
N VAL A 51 -6.39 -2.22 -6.69
CA VAL A 51 -4.97 -1.98 -6.40
C VAL A 51 -4.65 -2.34 -4.96
N HIS A 52 -5.50 -1.98 -3.99
CA HIS A 52 -5.32 -2.40 -2.60
C HIS A 52 -5.30 -3.92 -2.44
N ILE A 53 -6.23 -4.64 -3.08
CA ILE A 53 -6.25 -6.11 -3.02
C ILE A 53 -4.97 -6.69 -3.64
N LEU A 54 -4.51 -6.18 -4.78
CA LEU A 54 -3.29 -6.64 -5.43
C LEU A 54 -2.05 -6.42 -4.56
N PHE A 55 -1.93 -5.24 -3.94
CA PHE A 55 -0.87 -4.95 -2.97
C PHE A 55 -0.95 -5.86 -1.75
N GLY A 56 -2.15 -6.16 -1.30
CA GLY A 56 -2.39 -7.07 -0.20
C GLY A 56 -1.96 -8.51 -0.52
N VAL A 57 -2.35 -9.03 -1.68
CA VAL A 57 -1.94 -10.37 -2.15
C VAL A 57 -0.42 -10.44 -2.32
N TRP A 58 0.19 -9.40 -2.91
CA TRP A 58 1.65 -9.32 -3.02
C TRP A 58 2.32 -9.33 -1.65
N GLY A 59 1.82 -8.57 -0.67
CA GLY A 59 2.35 -8.54 0.70
C GLY A 59 2.31 -9.91 1.39
N LEU A 60 1.19 -10.65 1.25
CA LEU A 60 1.06 -12.00 1.79
C LEU A 60 2.00 -13.00 1.09
N ALA A 61 2.15 -12.92 -0.22
CA ALA A 61 3.08 -13.75 -0.97
C ALA A 61 4.54 -13.45 -0.58
N ALA A 62 4.90 -12.18 -0.49
CA ALA A 62 6.23 -11.69 -0.12
C ALA A 62 6.62 -12.08 1.31
N ALA A 63 5.67 -12.12 2.23
CA ALA A 63 5.90 -12.49 3.63
C ALA A 63 6.41 -13.93 3.83
N ARG A 64 6.32 -14.77 2.80
CA ARG A 64 6.80 -16.17 2.85
C ARG A 64 8.32 -16.27 2.96
N SER A 65 9.08 -15.31 2.39
CA SER A 65 10.54 -15.28 2.43
C SER A 65 11.07 -13.96 2.98
N PHE A 66 12.31 -13.98 3.50
CA PHE A 66 12.97 -12.77 3.96
C PHE A 66 13.21 -11.79 2.81
N SER A 67 13.80 -12.27 1.71
CA SER A 67 14.09 -11.44 0.53
C SER A 67 12.83 -10.87 -0.12
N GLY A 68 11.76 -11.67 -0.20
CA GLY A 68 10.47 -11.21 -0.70
C GLY A 68 9.88 -10.10 0.18
N ALA A 69 9.90 -10.26 1.51
CA ALA A 69 9.41 -9.25 2.42
C ALA A 69 10.22 -7.94 2.36
N VAL A 70 11.56 -8.04 2.23
CA VAL A 70 12.43 -6.87 2.02
C VAL A 70 12.09 -6.16 0.71
N ALA A 71 11.94 -6.92 -0.38
CA ALA A 71 11.57 -6.36 -1.68
C ALA A 71 10.20 -5.67 -1.62
N TYR A 72 9.21 -6.31 -1.02
CA TYR A 72 7.87 -5.72 -0.82
C TYR A 72 7.94 -4.41 -0.04
N CYS A 73 8.63 -4.39 1.09
CA CYS A 73 8.76 -3.18 1.90
C CYS A 73 9.48 -2.06 1.16
N LYS A 74 10.59 -2.36 0.48
CA LYS A 74 11.35 -1.34 -0.28
C LYS A 74 10.56 -0.83 -1.47
N LEU A 75 10.14 -1.71 -2.37
CA LEU A 75 9.47 -1.33 -3.61
C LEU A 75 8.06 -0.80 -3.33
N GLY A 76 7.29 -1.46 -2.48
CA GLY A 76 5.96 -1.01 -2.09
C GLY A 76 6.02 0.36 -1.42
N GLY A 77 6.97 0.56 -0.50
CA GLY A 77 7.16 1.86 0.14
C GLY A 77 7.53 2.97 -0.85
N MET A 78 8.45 2.71 -1.79
CA MET A 78 8.80 3.68 -2.84
C MET A 78 7.60 4.00 -3.75
N ILE A 79 6.79 3.00 -4.10
CA ILE A 79 5.56 3.22 -4.88
C ILE A 79 4.60 4.13 -4.10
N TYR A 80 4.40 3.87 -2.80
CA TYR A 80 3.53 4.70 -1.96
C TYR A 80 4.01 6.14 -1.85
N LEU A 81 5.32 6.37 -1.72
CA LEU A 81 5.89 7.73 -1.74
C LEU A 81 5.70 8.41 -3.10
N ALA A 82 5.86 7.68 -4.21
CA ALA A 82 5.58 8.20 -5.54
C ALA A 82 4.08 8.57 -5.69
N LEU A 83 3.17 7.71 -5.19
CA LEU A 83 1.73 8.00 -5.19
C LEU A 83 1.38 9.21 -4.33
N ALA A 84 2.07 9.43 -3.20
CA ALA A 84 1.89 10.65 -2.41
C ALA A 84 2.24 11.91 -3.21
N VAL A 85 3.37 11.90 -3.95
CA VAL A 85 3.76 13.00 -4.82
C VAL A 85 2.74 13.18 -5.96
N ILE A 86 2.32 12.10 -6.61
CA ILE A 86 1.29 12.16 -7.66
C ILE A 86 -0.02 12.71 -7.09
N GLY A 87 -0.43 12.30 -5.89
CA GLY A 87 -1.65 12.77 -5.24
C GLY A 87 -1.66 14.28 -4.96
N LEU A 88 -0.48 14.90 -4.80
CA LEU A 88 -0.35 16.36 -4.67
C LEU A 88 -0.55 17.09 -6.00
N VAL A 89 -0.04 16.56 -7.10
CA VAL A 89 -0.03 17.24 -8.42
C VAL A 89 -1.15 16.79 -9.34
N ALA A 90 -1.63 15.57 -9.18
CA ALA A 90 -2.71 14.97 -9.97
C ALA A 90 -3.62 14.12 -9.08
N PRO A 91 -4.43 14.75 -8.20
CA PRO A 91 -5.16 14.05 -7.12
C PRO A 91 -6.17 13.00 -7.61
N THR A 92 -6.55 13.02 -8.87
CA THR A 92 -7.44 12.04 -9.49
C THR A 92 -6.72 11.08 -10.44
N THR A 93 -5.37 11.17 -10.53
CA THR A 93 -4.61 10.40 -11.54
C THR A 93 -5.28 10.43 -12.93
N PHE A 94 -5.55 11.64 -13.42
CA PHE A 94 -6.22 11.87 -14.71
C PHE A 94 -7.62 11.25 -14.82
N GLY A 95 -8.34 11.20 -13.70
CA GLY A 95 -9.71 10.65 -13.63
C GLY A 95 -9.79 9.14 -13.35
N LEU A 96 -8.65 8.45 -13.17
CA LEU A 96 -8.62 7.00 -13.01
C LEU A 96 -8.76 6.56 -11.54
N ILE A 97 -7.89 7.06 -10.67
CA ILE A 97 -7.82 6.65 -9.26
C ILE A 97 -7.78 7.90 -8.38
N PRO A 98 -8.69 8.04 -7.42
CA PRO A 98 -8.67 9.14 -6.48
C PRO A 98 -7.60 8.88 -5.41
N ILE A 99 -6.52 9.66 -5.39
CA ILE A 99 -5.40 9.55 -4.45
C ILE A 99 -5.03 10.88 -3.79
N GLY A 100 -5.87 11.89 -3.94
CA GLY A 100 -5.65 13.21 -3.33
C GLY A 100 -6.19 13.34 -1.90
N GLY A 101 -6.00 14.50 -1.31
CA GLY A 101 -6.50 14.80 0.03
C GLY A 101 -5.85 13.93 1.12
N ASN A 102 -6.66 13.28 1.96
CA ASN A 102 -6.16 12.47 3.08
C ASN A 102 -5.31 11.26 2.63
N ASP A 103 -5.51 10.78 1.40
CA ASP A 103 -4.69 9.70 0.85
C ASP A 103 -3.22 10.09 0.67
N VAL A 104 -2.94 11.35 0.36
CA VAL A 104 -1.55 11.84 0.28
C VAL A 104 -0.83 11.65 1.62
N PHE A 105 -1.49 12.01 2.72
CA PHE A 105 -0.93 11.82 4.05
C PHE A 105 -0.74 10.34 4.36
N LEU A 106 -1.76 9.51 4.10
CA LEU A 106 -1.71 8.08 4.34
C LEU A 106 -0.61 7.40 3.51
N HIS A 107 -0.53 7.69 2.22
CA HIS A 107 0.53 7.19 1.34
C HIS A 107 1.93 7.59 1.82
N THR A 108 2.09 8.83 2.30
CA THR A 108 3.37 9.30 2.84
C THR A 108 3.77 8.49 4.08
N VAL A 109 2.88 8.39 5.07
CA VAL A 109 3.17 7.67 6.32
C VAL A 109 3.48 6.21 6.07
N LEU A 110 2.64 5.52 5.28
CA LEU A 110 2.83 4.10 4.97
C LEU A 110 4.08 3.87 4.13
N GLY A 111 4.35 4.75 3.15
CA GLY A 111 5.53 4.69 2.30
C GLY A 111 6.82 4.84 3.10
N VAL A 112 6.90 5.85 3.98
CA VAL A 112 8.07 6.05 4.86
C VAL A 112 8.29 4.84 5.76
N LEU A 113 7.22 4.33 6.40
CA LEU A 113 7.30 3.18 7.29
C LEU A 113 7.81 1.93 6.55
N LEU A 114 7.27 1.63 5.38
CA LEU A 114 7.67 0.47 4.59
C LEU A 114 9.12 0.59 4.11
N VAL A 115 9.53 1.76 3.58
CA VAL A 115 10.91 2.02 3.17
C VAL A 115 11.85 1.83 4.34
N TRP A 116 11.54 2.45 5.48
CA TRP A 116 12.37 2.33 6.68
C TRP A 116 12.54 0.86 7.12
N VAL A 117 11.45 0.11 7.23
CA VAL A 117 11.49 -1.31 7.59
C VAL A 117 12.28 -2.13 6.57
N GLY A 118 12.09 -1.86 5.28
CA GLY A 118 12.79 -2.59 4.21
C GLY A 118 14.30 -2.36 4.19
N PHE A 119 14.77 -1.14 4.49
CA PHE A 119 16.19 -0.82 4.53
C PHE A 119 16.85 -1.22 5.86
N MET A 120 16.12 -1.20 6.98
CA MET A 120 16.62 -1.62 8.29
C MET A 120 16.58 -3.15 8.51
N ALA A 121 15.97 -3.91 7.61
CA ALA A 121 15.84 -5.35 7.74
C ALA A 121 17.22 -6.04 7.72
N LYS A 122 17.53 -6.81 8.77
CA LYS A 122 18.72 -7.65 8.85
C LYS A 122 18.28 -9.12 8.83
N ASP A 123 19.04 -9.94 8.11
CA ASP A 123 18.83 -11.38 8.06
C ASP A 123 19.62 -12.04 9.20
N ASP A 124 18.96 -12.29 10.29
CA ASP A 124 19.55 -12.89 11.49
C ASP A 124 20.12 -14.29 11.22
N VAL A 125 19.59 -15.00 10.21
CA VAL A 125 20.08 -16.32 9.80
C VAL A 125 21.47 -16.21 9.14
N ARG A 126 21.70 -15.16 8.36
CA ARG A 126 23.01 -14.90 7.75
C ARG A 126 24.03 -14.41 8.76
N ALA A 127 23.59 -13.62 9.75
CA ALA A 127 24.48 -13.14 10.82
C ALA A 127 24.97 -14.30 11.70
N ALA A 128 24.12 -15.30 11.97
CA ALA A 128 24.49 -16.48 12.76
C ALA A 128 25.37 -17.49 12.00
N ALA A 129 25.45 -17.41 10.67
CA ALA A 129 26.23 -18.33 9.82
C ALA A 129 27.56 -17.72 9.35
N ALA A 130 27.90 -16.48 9.74
CA ALA A 130 29.19 -15.87 9.42
C ALA A 130 30.30 -16.54 10.24
N PRO A 131 31.38 -17.07 9.61
CA PRO A 131 32.53 -17.60 10.34
C PRO A 131 33.23 -16.48 11.14
N ALA A 132 33.67 -16.84 12.33
CA ALA A 132 34.43 -15.97 13.21
C ALA A 132 35.82 -15.65 12.62
#